data_91062ee8509555771bb276e439b8226d
#
_entry.id   91062ee8509555771bb276e439b8226d
#
_cell.length_a   1.000
_cell.length_b   1.000
_cell.length_c   1.000
_cell.angle_alpha   90.00
_cell.angle_beta   90.00
_cell.angle_gamma   90.00
#
_symmetry.space_group_name_H-M   'P 1'
#
loop_
_entity.id
_entity.type
_entity.pdbx_description
1 polymer ?
#
loop_
_entity_poly.entity_id
_entity_poly.type
_entity_poly.pdbx_seq_one_letter_code
_entity_poly.pdbx_strand_id
1 'polypeptide(L)'
;MEWSSREEEFVKRAGFVLMARLAVSDKQADDKRFEAFFPLIKKEAADHRNFVKKAVNWALRQIGKRSLYLNRKAIDTAREIQGMASRAARWIAADALRELTGPEVQQRLRSREELLKNPRSLTDPPKGRPL
;
A
#
# COMPACT_ATOMS: atom_id res chain seq x y z
N MET A 1 2.26 -1.57 30.63
CA MET A 1 3.12 -0.42 30.48
C MET A 1 2.38 0.66 29.71
N GLU A 2 2.21 1.81 30.32
CA GLU A 2 1.56 2.92 29.65
C GLU A 2 2.59 3.71 28.87
N TRP A 3 2.29 3.93 27.61
CA TRP A 3 3.14 4.74 26.73
C TRP A 3 2.72 6.18 26.85
N SER A 4 3.70 7.09 26.88
CA SER A 4 3.40 8.51 26.71
C SER A 4 2.82 8.73 25.29
N SER A 5 2.13 9.84 25.11
CA SER A 5 1.56 10.19 23.81
C SER A 5 2.63 10.23 22.69
N ARG A 6 3.83 10.72 23.02
CA ARG A 6 4.96 10.74 22.08
C ARG A 6 5.49 9.36 21.76
N GLU A 7 5.60 8.50 22.77
CA GLU A 7 6.07 7.14 22.57
C GLU A 7 5.10 6.34 21.72
N GLU A 8 3.81 6.48 21.98
CA GLU A 8 2.76 5.83 21.21
C GLU A 8 2.83 6.28 19.74
N GLU A 9 2.96 7.58 19.50
CA GLU A 9 3.09 8.13 18.15
C GLU A 9 4.31 7.55 17.44
N PHE A 10 5.44 7.50 18.13
CA PHE A 10 6.68 6.97 17.57
C PHE A 10 6.54 5.49 17.20
N VAL A 11 5.94 4.68 18.07
CA VAL A 11 5.76 3.26 17.84
C VAL A 11 4.82 3.00 16.67
N LYS A 12 3.72 3.73 16.58
CA LYS A 12 2.79 3.62 15.46
C LYS A 12 3.46 3.98 14.13
N ARG A 13 4.14 5.11 14.11
CA ARG A 13 4.86 5.56 12.92
C ARG A 13 5.88 4.51 12.48
N ALA A 14 6.69 4.01 13.41
CA ALA A 14 7.71 3.01 13.11
C ALA A 14 7.09 1.73 12.55
N GLY A 15 5.96 1.28 13.10
CA GLY A 15 5.25 0.11 12.61
C GLY A 15 4.77 0.25 11.17
N PHE A 16 4.14 1.37 10.84
CA PHE A 16 3.65 1.61 9.49
C PHE A 16 4.78 1.85 8.49
N VAL A 17 5.86 2.50 8.90
CA VAL A 17 7.05 2.66 8.07
C VAL A 17 7.64 1.29 7.75
N LEU A 18 7.71 0.40 8.73
CA LEU A 18 8.20 -0.96 8.54
C LEU A 18 7.30 -1.73 7.55
N MET A 19 5.99 -1.63 7.67
CA MET A 19 5.05 -2.25 6.73
C MET A 19 5.30 -1.77 5.29
N ALA A 20 5.49 -0.47 5.12
CA ALA A 20 5.75 0.12 3.81
C ALA A 20 7.06 -0.40 3.22
N ARG A 21 8.10 -0.46 4.02
CA ARG A 21 9.40 -0.95 3.59
C ARG A 21 9.38 -2.43 3.24
N LEU A 22 8.68 -3.24 4.02
CA LEU A 22 8.51 -4.65 3.71
C LEU A 22 7.78 -4.86 2.38
N ALA A 23 6.76 -4.05 2.12
CA ALA A 23 6.01 -4.14 0.87
C ALA A 23 6.88 -3.84 -0.36
N VAL A 24 7.87 -2.96 -0.22
CA VAL A 24 8.78 -2.60 -1.30
C VAL A 24 9.92 -3.61 -1.45
N SER A 25 10.51 -4.03 -0.34
CA SER A 25 11.77 -4.77 -0.35
C SER A 25 11.61 -6.28 -0.32
N ASP A 26 10.59 -6.81 0.35
CA ASP A 26 10.40 -8.25 0.46
C ASP A 26 9.51 -8.79 -0.65
N LYS A 27 10.13 -9.08 -1.78
CA LYS A 27 9.43 -9.59 -2.96
C LYS A 27 9.07 -11.07 -2.85
N GLN A 28 9.63 -11.76 -1.89
CA GLN A 28 9.38 -13.19 -1.67
C GLN A 28 8.20 -13.43 -0.72
N ALA A 29 7.82 -12.42 0.07
CA ALA A 29 6.73 -12.59 1.01
C ALA A 29 5.40 -12.79 0.31
N ASP A 30 4.59 -13.69 0.87
CA ASP A 30 3.25 -13.95 0.39
C ASP A 30 2.36 -12.72 0.62
N ASP A 31 1.54 -12.40 -0.37
CA ASP A 31 0.59 -11.29 -0.30
C ASP A 31 -0.35 -11.41 0.90
N LYS A 32 -0.68 -12.61 1.34
CA LYS A 32 -1.52 -12.84 2.51
C LYS A 32 -0.96 -12.20 3.78
N ARG A 33 0.35 -12.08 3.89
CA ARG A 33 0.98 -11.41 5.02
C ARG A 33 0.59 -9.94 5.09
N PHE A 34 0.47 -9.32 3.92
CA PHE A 34 0.12 -7.91 3.83
C PHE A 34 -1.36 -7.66 4.05
N GLU A 35 -2.23 -8.65 3.81
CA GLU A 35 -3.65 -8.53 4.11
C GLU A 35 -3.91 -8.24 5.59
N ALA A 36 -3.11 -8.81 6.48
CA ALA A 36 -3.24 -8.59 7.91
C ALA A 36 -3.01 -7.14 8.32
N PHE A 37 -2.37 -6.35 7.46
CA PHE A 37 -2.09 -4.94 7.75
C PHE A 37 -3.30 -4.03 7.48
N PHE A 38 -4.22 -4.41 6.61
CA PHE A 38 -5.37 -3.56 6.27
C PHE A 38 -6.26 -3.21 7.47
N PRO A 39 -6.61 -4.15 8.36
CA PRO A 39 -7.36 -3.78 9.56
C PRO A 39 -6.63 -2.77 10.44
N LEU A 40 -5.31 -2.89 10.55
CA LEU A 40 -4.49 -1.94 11.31
C LEU A 40 -4.48 -0.56 10.65
N ILE A 41 -4.39 -0.52 9.33
CA ILE A 41 -4.44 0.72 8.56
C ILE A 41 -5.79 1.40 8.78
N LYS A 42 -6.89 0.67 8.71
CA LYS A 42 -8.22 1.22 8.95
C LYS A 42 -8.36 1.75 10.37
N LYS A 43 -7.87 1.00 11.34
CA LYS A 43 -7.95 1.39 12.75
C LYS A 43 -7.25 2.72 13.02
N GLU A 44 -6.09 2.92 12.40
CA GLU A 44 -5.25 4.09 12.67
C GLU A 44 -5.43 5.22 11.65
N ALA A 45 -6.29 5.05 10.65
CA ALA A 45 -6.50 6.05 9.62
C ALA A 45 -7.08 7.36 10.15
N ALA A 46 -7.80 7.32 11.27
CA ALA A 46 -8.38 8.51 11.89
C ALA A 46 -7.38 9.27 12.77
N ASP A 47 -6.17 8.73 12.98
CA ASP A 47 -5.14 9.40 13.78
C ASP A 47 -4.66 10.65 13.04
N HIS A 48 -4.92 11.83 13.62
CA HIS A 48 -4.63 13.11 12.98
C HIS A 48 -3.19 13.59 13.19
N ARG A 49 -2.40 12.87 13.98
CA ARG A 49 -0.99 13.22 14.17
C ARG A 49 -0.25 13.08 12.84
N ASN A 50 0.44 14.14 12.44
CA ASN A 50 0.97 14.26 11.09
C ASN A 50 1.89 13.11 10.68
N PHE A 51 2.79 12.70 11.57
CA PHE A 51 3.73 11.63 11.26
C PHE A 51 3.05 10.26 11.16
N VAL A 52 2.03 10.01 11.99
CA VAL A 52 1.25 8.76 11.93
C VAL A 52 0.43 8.74 10.65
N LYS A 53 -0.26 9.82 10.36
CA LYS A 53 -1.08 9.95 9.14
C LYS A 53 -0.26 9.67 7.88
N LYS A 54 0.90 10.27 7.77
CA LYS A 54 1.78 10.07 6.60
C LYS A 54 2.30 8.64 6.51
N ALA A 55 2.63 8.03 7.64
CA ALA A 55 3.12 6.65 7.66
C ALA A 55 2.01 5.65 7.28
N VAL A 56 0.79 5.85 7.79
CA VAL A 56 -0.37 5.04 7.41
C VAL A 56 -0.63 5.13 5.91
N ASN A 57 -0.62 6.35 5.38
CA ASN A 57 -0.79 6.59 3.95
C ASN A 57 0.29 5.88 3.13
N TRP A 58 1.54 6.00 3.53
CA TRP A 58 2.65 5.37 2.83
C TRP A 58 2.53 3.85 2.84
N ALA A 59 2.19 3.25 3.98
CA ALA A 59 1.99 1.80 4.07
C ALA A 59 0.88 1.34 3.11
N LEU A 60 -0.25 2.01 3.12
CA LEU A 60 -1.39 1.68 2.26
C LEU A 60 -0.99 1.73 0.77
N ARG A 61 -0.31 2.78 0.36
CA ARG A 61 0.11 2.94 -1.03
C ARG A 61 1.13 1.88 -1.46
N GLN A 62 2.13 1.61 -0.64
CA GLN A 62 3.17 0.64 -0.98
C GLN A 62 2.60 -0.78 -1.05
N ILE A 63 1.74 -1.15 -0.11
CA ILE A 63 1.06 -2.45 -0.16
C ILE A 63 0.19 -2.55 -1.41
N GLY A 64 -0.55 -1.50 -1.73
CA GLY A 64 -1.44 -1.47 -2.90
C GLY A 64 -0.73 -1.48 -4.24
N LYS A 65 0.58 -1.22 -4.27
CA LYS A 65 1.39 -1.28 -5.50
C LYS A 65 2.13 -2.59 -5.66
N ARG A 66 1.91 -3.55 -4.76
CA ARG A 66 2.64 -4.80 -4.76
C ARG A 66 2.10 -5.82 -5.77
N SER A 67 0.79 -5.94 -5.89
CA SER A 67 0.13 -6.86 -6.83
C SER A 67 -1.28 -6.39 -7.13
N LEU A 68 -1.92 -6.92 -8.18
CA LEU A 68 -3.31 -6.60 -8.48
C LEU A 68 -4.24 -7.02 -7.35
N TYR A 69 -3.98 -8.16 -6.73
CA TYR A 69 -4.75 -8.65 -5.61
C TYR A 69 -4.72 -7.67 -4.44
N LEU A 70 -3.52 -7.26 -4.02
CA LEU A 70 -3.37 -6.29 -2.93
C LEU A 70 -3.84 -4.89 -3.34
N ASN A 71 -3.71 -4.54 -4.61
CA ASN A 71 -4.21 -3.27 -5.13
C ASN A 71 -5.72 -3.14 -4.93
N ARG A 72 -6.48 -4.17 -5.29
CA ARG A 72 -7.92 -4.19 -5.09
C ARG A 72 -8.30 -4.08 -3.63
N LYS A 73 -7.60 -4.81 -2.77
CA LYS A 73 -7.80 -4.76 -1.32
C LYS A 73 -7.48 -3.40 -0.74
N ALA A 74 -6.40 -2.79 -1.20
CA ALA A 74 -6.00 -1.45 -0.76
C ALA A 74 -7.00 -0.40 -1.21
N ILE A 75 -7.51 -0.49 -2.44
CA ILE A 75 -8.53 0.42 -2.95
C ILE A 75 -9.82 0.29 -2.13
N ASP A 76 -10.26 -0.92 -1.84
CA ASP A 76 -11.44 -1.16 -1.01
C ASP A 76 -11.25 -0.58 0.38
N THR A 77 -10.07 -0.78 0.98
CA THR A 77 -9.72 -0.21 2.28
C THR A 77 -9.75 1.31 2.24
N ALA A 78 -9.19 1.91 1.19
CA ALA A 78 -9.19 3.36 1.02
C ALA A 78 -10.61 3.91 0.90
N ARG A 79 -11.50 3.21 0.21
CA ARG A 79 -12.91 3.62 0.09
C ARG A 79 -13.64 3.55 1.43
N GLU A 80 -13.36 2.53 2.24
CA GLU A 80 -13.91 2.44 3.59
C GLU A 80 -13.41 3.59 4.47
N ILE A 81 -12.11 3.90 4.38
CA ILE A 81 -11.49 5.02 5.09
C ILE A 81 -12.11 6.35 4.65
N GLN A 82 -12.41 6.49 3.37
CA GLN A 82 -13.03 7.69 2.81
C GLN A 82 -14.37 8.00 3.44
N GLY A 83 -15.11 6.97 3.86
CA GLY A 83 -16.40 7.12 4.52
C GLY A 83 -16.31 7.51 5.99
N MET A 84 -15.13 7.57 6.58
CA MET A 84 -14.96 7.94 7.98
C MET A 84 -15.12 9.44 8.19
N ALA A 85 -15.68 9.85 9.32
CA ALA A 85 -15.84 11.25 9.70
C ALA A 85 -14.52 11.78 10.30
N SER A 86 -13.45 11.77 9.51
CA SER A 86 -12.12 12.18 9.94
C SER A 86 -11.40 12.85 8.79
N ARG A 87 -10.82 14.02 9.04
CA ARG A 87 -10.00 14.74 8.06
C ARG A 87 -8.78 13.91 7.64
N ALA A 88 -8.10 13.29 8.62
CA ALA A 88 -6.94 12.47 8.36
C ALA A 88 -7.30 11.28 7.47
N ALA A 89 -8.39 10.58 7.80
CA ALA A 89 -8.86 9.44 7.02
C ALA A 89 -9.20 9.84 5.58
N ARG A 90 -9.91 10.95 5.41
CA ARG A 90 -10.28 11.43 4.07
C ARG A 90 -9.07 11.84 3.25
N TRP A 91 -8.08 12.46 3.89
CA TRP A 91 -6.84 12.81 3.21
C TRP A 91 -6.08 11.57 2.74
N ILE A 92 -5.93 10.57 3.64
CA ILE A 92 -5.29 9.30 3.31
C ILE A 92 -6.00 8.63 2.13
N ALA A 93 -7.33 8.54 2.22
CA ALA A 93 -8.12 7.90 1.17
C ALA A 93 -7.98 8.60 -0.18
N ALA A 94 -8.08 9.93 -0.20
CA ALA A 94 -7.99 10.69 -1.44
C ALA A 94 -6.61 10.52 -2.09
N ASP A 95 -5.56 10.63 -1.30
CA ASP A 95 -4.19 10.51 -1.80
C ASP A 95 -3.90 9.09 -2.30
N ALA A 96 -4.25 8.08 -1.50
CA ALA A 96 -4.03 6.69 -1.87
C ALA A 96 -4.84 6.29 -3.11
N LEU A 97 -6.12 6.67 -3.17
CA LEU A 97 -6.95 6.35 -4.33
C LEU A 97 -6.41 6.98 -5.61
N ARG A 98 -5.94 8.22 -5.54
CA ARG A 98 -5.38 8.91 -6.71
C ARG A 98 -4.22 8.12 -7.31
N GLU A 99 -3.30 7.63 -6.48
CA GLU A 99 -2.16 6.84 -6.96
C GLU A 99 -2.57 5.43 -7.36
N LEU A 100 -3.33 4.73 -6.50
CA LEU A 100 -3.63 3.31 -6.71
C LEU A 100 -4.56 3.05 -7.89
N THR A 101 -5.46 3.98 -8.20
CA THR A 101 -6.35 3.86 -9.35
C THR A 101 -5.79 4.53 -10.60
N GLY A 102 -4.63 5.18 -10.48
CA GLY A 102 -4.01 5.89 -11.61
C GLY A 102 -3.55 4.93 -12.70
N PRO A 103 -3.50 5.40 -13.97
CA PRO A 103 -3.15 4.52 -15.09
C PRO A 103 -1.75 3.95 -14.98
N GLU A 104 -0.82 4.68 -14.42
CA GLU A 104 0.57 4.26 -14.27
C GLU A 104 0.69 3.01 -13.39
N VAL A 105 0.08 3.02 -12.22
CA VAL A 105 0.08 1.88 -11.31
C VAL A 105 -0.69 0.71 -11.91
N GLN A 106 -1.88 0.98 -12.47
CA GLN A 106 -2.72 -0.05 -13.06
C GLN A 106 -2.01 -0.77 -14.20
N GLN A 107 -1.38 -0.02 -15.08
CA GLN A 107 -0.66 -0.60 -16.22
C GLN A 107 0.52 -1.46 -15.77
N ARG A 108 1.30 -0.95 -14.83
CA ARG A 108 2.45 -1.67 -14.29
C ARG A 108 2.05 -3.00 -13.65
N LEU A 109 0.97 -3.00 -12.87
CA LEU A 109 0.50 -4.20 -12.20
C LEU A 109 -0.07 -5.23 -13.18
N ARG A 110 -0.79 -4.78 -14.19
CA ARG A 110 -1.32 -5.67 -15.24
C ARG A 110 -0.19 -6.32 -16.04
N SER A 111 0.80 -5.53 -16.43
CA SER A 111 1.96 -6.02 -17.18
C SER A 111 2.72 -7.07 -16.37
N ARG A 112 2.91 -6.81 -15.09
CA ARG A 112 3.58 -7.74 -14.18
C ARG A 112 2.81 -9.05 -14.04
N GLU A 113 1.49 -8.99 -13.91
CA GLU A 113 0.66 -10.17 -13.79
C GLU A 113 0.67 -11.01 -15.07
N GLU A 114 0.66 -10.36 -16.24
CA GLU A 114 0.78 -11.05 -17.52
C GLU A 114 2.10 -11.80 -17.64
N LEU A 115 3.20 -11.19 -17.20
CA LEU A 115 4.52 -11.83 -17.18
C LEU A 115 4.53 -13.06 -16.27
N LEU A 116 3.83 -13.02 -15.14
CA LEU A 116 3.73 -14.15 -14.23
C LEU A 116 2.88 -15.29 -14.80
N LYS A 117 1.86 -14.95 -15.59
CA LYS A 117 0.99 -15.93 -16.25
C LYS A 117 1.66 -16.58 -17.46
N ASN A 118 2.61 -15.87 -18.08
CA ASN A 118 3.33 -16.37 -19.24
C ASN A 118 4.84 -16.29 -18.98
N PRO A 119 5.43 -17.31 -18.32
CA PRO A 119 6.85 -17.31 -18.00
C PRO A 119 7.77 -17.20 -19.21
N ARG A 120 7.30 -17.59 -20.40
CA ARG A 120 8.09 -17.48 -21.63
C ARG A 120 8.40 -16.03 -21.96
N SER A 121 7.50 -15.10 -21.60
CA SER A 121 7.71 -13.67 -21.81
C SER A 121 8.91 -13.13 -21.03
N LEU A 122 9.31 -13.79 -19.97
CA LEU A 122 10.46 -13.40 -19.15
C LEU A 122 11.79 -13.73 -19.80
N THR A 123 11.82 -14.73 -20.70
CA THR A 123 13.03 -15.18 -21.37
C THR A 123 13.17 -14.60 -22.78
N ASP A 124 12.08 -14.09 -23.35
CA ASP A 124 12.11 -13.50 -24.69
C ASP A 124 12.64 -12.07 -24.63
N PRO A 125 13.44 -11.64 -25.63
CA PRO A 125 13.85 -10.24 -25.70
C PRO A 125 12.65 -9.33 -25.90
N PRO A 126 12.69 -8.10 -25.35
CA PRO A 126 11.57 -7.16 -25.51
C PRO A 126 11.35 -6.85 -26.98
N LYS A 127 10.11 -6.97 -27.44
CA LYS A 127 9.75 -6.63 -28.82
C LYS A 127 9.94 -5.13 -29.04
N GLY A 128 10.52 -4.81 -30.18
CA GLY A 128 10.69 -3.43 -30.62
C GLY A 128 11.93 -2.72 -30.11
N ARG A 129 12.81 -3.42 -29.39
CA ARG A 129 14.12 -2.86 -29.03
C ARG A 129 15.19 -3.45 -29.93
N PRO A 130 15.90 -2.62 -30.71
CA PRO A 130 17.08 -3.11 -31.41
C PRO A 130 18.15 -3.51 -30.40
N LEU A 131 18.73 -4.62 -30.65
CA LEU A 131 19.85 -5.08 -29.82
C LEU A 131 21.09 -4.26 -30.13
#